data_b2985dfea9aeec7bdb831fdf34ce54e5
#
_entry.id   b2985dfea9aeec7bdb831fdf34ce54e5
#
_cell.length_a   1.000
_cell.length_b   1.000
_cell.length_c   1.000
_cell.angle_alpha   90.00
_cell.angle_beta   90.00
_cell.angle_gamma   90.00
#
_symmetry.space_group_name_H-M   'P 1'
#
loop_
_entity.id
_entity.type
_entity.pdbx_description
1 polymer ?
#
loop_
_entity_poly.entity_id
_entity_poly.type
_entity_poly.pdbx_seq_one_letter_code
_entity_poly.pdbx_strand_id
1 'polypeptide(L)'
;MGLTVLACGGRTYNNKEKIYEVLSSIHKETQMSVLIHGAAKGADTLAGSWARENNIKEKQCPALWNTHGKAAGIIRNQKMLDDNKVDLVVAFPGGKGTADMVQRAKKANIEVKEIT
;
A
#
# COMPACT_ATOMS: atom_id res chain seq x y z
N MET A 1 15.13 -13.68 -2.13
CA MET A 1 14.24 -13.05 -1.16
C MET A 1 14.14 -11.57 -1.43
N GLY A 2 12.95 -11.04 -1.43
CA GLY A 2 12.72 -9.65 -1.73
C GLY A 2 11.86 -8.97 -0.68
N LEU A 3 11.67 -7.66 -0.84
CA LEU A 3 10.84 -6.87 0.05
C LEU A 3 9.36 -7.18 -0.14
N THR A 4 8.62 -7.20 0.95
CA THR A 4 7.18 -7.16 0.94
C THR A 4 6.79 -5.70 1.21
N VAL A 5 6.24 -5.04 0.20
CA VAL A 5 5.91 -3.61 0.25
C VAL A 5 4.39 -3.43 0.26
N LEU A 6 3.91 -2.57 1.16
CA LEU A 6 2.50 -2.19 1.20
C LEU A 6 2.38 -0.77 0.69
N ALA A 7 1.61 -0.56 -0.36
CA ALA A 7 1.36 0.76 -0.90
C ALA A 7 -0.02 1.26 -0.47
N CYS A 8 -0.10 2.50 -0.04
CA CYS A 8 -1.36 3.15 0.30
C CYS A 8 -1.34 4.60 -0.18
N GLY A 9 -2.51 5.23 -0.20
CA GLY A 9 -2.64 6.61 -0.65
C GLY A 9 -4.10 6.97 -0.90
N GLY A 10 -4.32 8.17 -1.38
CA GLY A 10 -5.66 8.71 -1.56
C GLY A 10 -6.43 8.09 -2.72
N ARG A 11 -7.75 8.03 -2.58
CA ARG A 11 -8.63 7.52 -3.63
C ARG A 11 -8.68 8.43 -4.85
N THR A 12 -8.33 9.69 -4.67
CA THR A 12 -8.29 10.66 -5.75
C THR A 12 -6.86 10.93 -6.26
N TYR A 13 -5.88 10.26 -5.67
CA TYR A 13 -4.50 10.42 -6.09
C TYR A 13 -4.29 9.79 -7.47
N ASN A 14 -3.89 10.58 -8.44
CA ASN A 14 -3.79 10.14 -9.83
C ASN A 14 -2.43 10.39 -10.47
N ASN A 15 -1.41 10.67 -9.66
CA ASN A 15 -0.07 10.91 -10.20
C ASN A 15 0.65 9.59 -10.48
N LYS A 16 0.30 8.98 -11.60
CA LYS A 16 0.85 7.70 -12.04
C LYS A 16 2.39 7.74 -12.14
N GLU A 17 2.91 8.84 -12.70
CA GLU A 17 4.36 8.99 -12.89
C GLU A 17 5.09 8.93 -11.56
N LYS A 18 4.56 9.60 -10.54
CA LYS A 18 5.17 9.60 -9.21
C LYS A 18 5.16 8.22 -8.58
N ILE A 19 4.03 7.52 -8.66
CA ILE A 19 3.91 6.17 -8.12
C ILE A 19 4.90 5.23 -8.80
N TYR A 20 4.96 5.27 -10.12
CA TYR A 20 5.85 4.40 -10.90
C TYR A 20 7.31 4.72 -10.61
N GLU A 21 7.66 6.00 -10.51
CA GLU A 21 9.03 6.43 -10.19
C GLU A 21 9.45 5.92 -8.81
N VAL A 22 8.61 6.14 -7.79
CA VAL A 22 8.94 5.75 -6.42
C VAL A 22 9.07 4.24 -6.29
N LEU A 23 8.09 3.49 -6.80
CA LEU A 23 8.10 2.03 -6.68
C LEU A 23 9.25 1.42 -7.48
N SER A 24 9.53 1.95 -8.67
CA SER A 24 10.65 1.47 -9.49
C SER A 24 11.99 1.74 -8.81
N SER A 25 12.13 2.89 -8.16
CA SER A 25 13.34 3.23 -7.42
C SER A 25 13.58 2.27 -6.26
N ILE A 26 12.52 1.96 -5.52
CA ILE A 26 12.61 1.00 -4.40
C ILE A 26 13.00 -0.38 -4.92
N HIS A 27 12.35 -0.83 -5.99
CA HIS A 27 12.60 -2.13 -6.58
C HIS A 27 14.03 -2.25 -7.13
N LYS A 28 14.57 -1.15 -7.64
CA LYS A 28 15.94 -1.11 -8.17
C LYS A 28 16.97 -1.24 -7.05
N GLU A 29 16.72 -0.62 -5.89
CA GLU A 29 17.65 -0.68 -4.76
C GLU A 29 17.58 -2.02 -4.05
N THR A 30 16.37 -2.50 -3.79
CA THR A 30 16.16 -3.78 -3.11
C THR A 30 14.96 -4.46 -3.77
N GLN A 31 15.21 -5.55 -4.45
CA GLN A 31 14.19 -6.25 -5.21
C GLN A 31 12.94 -6.50 -4.39
N MET A 32 11.79 -6.12 -4.96
CA MET A 32 10.47 -6.32 -4.34
C MET A 32 9.90 -7.65 -4.79
N SER A 33 9.41 -8.45 -3.84
CA SER A 33 8.80 -9.74 -4.18
C SER A 33 7.28 -9.68 -4.21
N VAL A 34 6.68 -8.84 -3.36
CA VAL A 34 5.22 -8.71 -3.27
C VAL A 34 4.85 -7.25 -3.05
N LEU A 35 3.83 -6.79 -3.76
CA LEU A 35 3.22 -5.49 -3.49
C LEU A 35 1.80 -5.73 -2.97
N ILE A 36 1.51 -5.22 -1.79
CA ILE A 36 0.21 -5.33 -1.13
C ILE A 36 -0.50 -3.99 -1.18
N HIS A 37 -1.78 -3.99 -1.46
CA HIS A 37 -2.59 -2.77 -1.40
C HIS A 37 -4.05 -3.08 -1.04
N GLY A 38 -4.81 -2.04 -0.76
CA GLY A 38 -6.18 -2.19 -0.27
C GLY A 38 -7.27 -2.26 -1.33
N ALA A 39 -6.89 -2.37 -2.59
CA ALA A 39 -7.83 -2.47 -3.72
C ALA A 39 -8.79 -1.27 -3.83
N ALA A 40 -8.40 -0.12 -3.31
CA ALA A 40 -9.18 1.11 -3.44
C ALA A 40 -8.85 1.80 -4.78
N LYS A 41 -9.67 2.79 -5.14
CA LYS A 41 -9.37 3.64 -6.30
C LYS A 41 -8.12 4.47 -6.02
N GLY A 42 -7.55 5.07 -7.05
CA GLY A 42 -6.43 6.00 -6.93
C GLY A 42 -5.10 5.30 -6.71
N ALA A 43 -4.41 5.66 -5.65
CA ALA A 43 -3.05 5.17 -5.40
C ALA A 43 -2.95 3.64 -5.40
N ASP A 44 -3.89 2.95 -4.75
CA ASP A 44 -3.88 1.48 -4.70
C ASP A 44 -3.94 0.87 -6.09
N THR A 45 -4.88 1.34 -6.92
CA THR A 45 -5.06 0.84 -8.29
C THR A 45 -3.80 1.07 -9.13
N LEU A 46 -3.20 2.25 -9.02
CA LEU A 46 -1.99 2.59 -9.77
C LEU A 46 -0.79 1.75 -9.31
N ALA A 47 -0.67 1.52 -8.01
CA ALA A 47 0.41 0.68 -7.49
C ALA A 47 0.27 -0.77 -7.97
N GLY A 48 -0.97 -1.28 -7.98
CA GLY A 48 -1.25 -2.61 -8.50
C GLY A 48 -0.89 -2.75 -9.98
N SER A 49 -1.21 -1.73 -10.78
CA SER A 49 -0.85 -1.72 -12.20
C SER A 49 0.67 -1.79 -12.38
N TRP A 50 1.40 -1.01 -11.58
CA TRP A 50 2.86 -1.04 -11.62
C TRP A 50 3.40 -2.44 -11.31
N ALA A 51 2.86 -3.09 -10.30
CA ALA A 51 3.31 -4.42 -9.90
C ALA A 51 3.11 -5.42 -11.04
N ARG A 52 1.94 -5.39 -11.68
CA ARG A 52 1.65 -6.30 -12.81
C ARG A 52 2.59 -6.04 -13.98
N GLU A 53 2.85 -4.77 -14.29
CA GLU A 53 3.75 -4.41 -15.40
C GLU A 53 5.20 -4.81 -15.15
N ASN A 54 5.58 -4.96 -13.89
CA ASN A 54 6.94 -5.32 -13.51
C ASN A 54 7.07 -6.77 -13.05
N ASN A 55 6.04 -7.58 -13.27
CA ASN A 55 6.02 -9.00 -12.91
C ASN A 55 6.24 -9.25 -11.42
N ILE A 56 5.74 -8.33 -10.60
CA ILE A 56 5.79 -8.45 -9.16
C ILE A 56 4.43 -8.94 -8.67
N LYS A 57 4.43 -9.88 -7.75
CA LYS A 57 3.19 -10.43 -7.21
C LYS A 57 2.37 -9.31 -6.56
N GLU A 58 1.12 -9.19 -6.99
CA GLU A 58 0.17 -8.22 -6.44
C GLU A 58 -0.77 -8.92 -5.47
N LYS A 59 -0.89 -8.37 -4.26
CA LYS A 59 -1.86 -8.88 -3.29
C LYS A 59 -2.87 -7.79 -2.99
N GLN A 60 -4.12 -8.03 -3.35
CA GLN A 60 -5.22 -7.11 -3.13
C GLN A 60 -5.95 -7.46 -1.83
N CYS A 61 -6.18 -6.48 -0.98
CA CYS A 61 -6.84 -6.68 0.30
C CYS A 61 -8.03 -5.72 0.40
N PRO A 62 -9.14 -6.01 -0.29
CA PRO A 62 -10.29 -5.11 -0.29
C PRO A 62 -10.96 -5.02 1.08
N ALA A 63 -11.48 -3.84 1.39
CA ALA A 63 -12.24 -3.64 2.62
C ALA A 63 -13.62 -4.27 2.44
N LEU A 64 -14.14 -4.89 3.51
CA LEU A 64 -15.43 -5.59 3.47
C LEU A 64 -16.55 -4.66 3.96
N TRP A 65 -16.88 -3.67 3.12
CA TRP A 65 -17.86 -2.65 3.45
C TRP A 65 -19.24 -3.21 3.82
N ASN A 66 -19.66 -4.28 3.15
CA ASN A 66 -20.95 -4.90 3.45
C ASN A 66 -20.96 -5.61 4.81
N THR A 67 -19.82 -6.02 5.30
CA THR A 67 -19.68 -6.72 6.57
C THR A 67 -19.41 -5.76 7.73
N HIS A 68 -18.52 -4.81 7.52
CA HIS A 68 -18.01 -3.93 8.59
C HIS A 68 -18.47 -2.48 8.50
N GLY A 69 -19.19 -2.11 7.46
CA GLY A 69 -19.68 -0.74 7.31
C GLY A 69 -18.57 0.28 7.35
N LYS A 70 -18.75 1.36 8.10
CA LYS A 70 -17.79 2.46 8.15
C LYS A 70 -16.42 2.08 8.70
N ALA A 71 -16.35 1.01 9.49
CA ALA A 71 -15.09 0.55 10.07
C ALA A 71 -14.27 -0.33 9.11
N ALA A 72 -14.83 -0.67 7.94
CA ALA A 72 -14.20 -1.63 7.03
C ALA A 72 -12.78 -1.24 6.63
N GLY A 73 -12.54 0.05 6.37
CA GLY A 73 -11.22 0.52 5.97
C GLY A 73 -10.15 0.31 7.04
N ILE A 74 -10.45 0.67 8.28
CA ILE A 74 -9.49 0.53 9.37
C ILE A 74 -9.29 -0.93 9.77
N ILE A 75 -10.33 -1.73 9.71
CA ILE A 75 -10.22 -3.17 9.97
C ILE A 75 -9.31 -3.81 8.91
N ARG A 76 -9.53 -3.49 7.64
CA ARG A 76 -8.71 -3.95 6.55
C ARG A 76 -7.25 -3.54 6.71
N ASN A 77 -7.00 -2.28 7.11
CA ASN A 77 -5.65 -1.79 7.32
C ASN A 77 -4.89 -2.60 8.35
N GLN A 78 -5.53 -2.85 9.50
CA GLN A 78 -4.89 -3.65 10.54
C GLN A 78 -4.65 -5.07 10.08
N LYS A 79 -5.62 -5.66 9.37
CA LYS A 79 -5.51 -7.02 8.87
C LYS A 79 -4.37 -7.16 7.84
N MET A 80 -4.15 -6.16 7.01
CA MET A 80 -3.03 -6.18 6.07
C MET A 80 -1.69 -6.31 6.80
N LEU A 81 -1.55 -5.64 7.92
CA LEU A 81 -0.32 -5.72 8.72
C LEU A 81 -0.23 -7.03 9.50
N ASP A 82 -1.37 -7.51 10.02
CA ASP A 82 -1.39 -8.74 10.82
C ASP A 82 -1.16 -9.99 9.98
N ASP A 83 -1.72 -10.03 8.78
CA ASP A 83 -1.68 -11.23 7.92
C ASP A 83 -0.44 -11.28 7.03
N ASN A 84 0.34 -10.23 6.99
CA ASN A 84 1.50 -10.13 6.10
C ASN A 84 2.71 -9.62 6.86
N LYS A 85 3.88 -10.14 6.52
CA LYS A 85 5.13 -9.67 7.08
C LYS A 85 5.64 -8.50 6.24
N VAL A 86 5.08 -7.32 6.49
CA VAL A 86 5.39 -6.13 5.69
C VAL A 86 6.74 -5.55 6.10
N ASP A 87 7.61 -5.34 5.11
CA ASP A 87 8.94 -4.75 5.33
C ASP A 87 8.94 -3.23 5.21
N LEU A 88 8.08 -2.70 4.35
CA LEU A 88 8.05 -1.26 4.07
C LEU A 88 6.64 -0.84 3.68
N VAL A 89 6.17 0.25 4.25
CA VAL A 89 4.93 0.90 3.82
C VAL A 89 5.30 2.16 3.04
N VAL A 90 4.78 2.28 1.82
CA VAL A 90 4.95 3.48 1.00
C VAL A 90 3.61 4.19 0.96
N ALA A 91 3.55 5.38 1.56
CA ALA A 91 2.32 6.15 1.67
C ALA A 91 2.37 7.36 0.72
N PHE A 92 1.53 7.33 -0.30
CA PHE A 92 1.34 8.46 -1.20
C PHE A 92 0.32 9.42 -0.59
N PRO A 93 0.24 10.68 -1.06
CA PRO A 93 -0.69 11.64 -0.48
C PRO A 93 -2.11 11.11 -0.42
N GLY A 94 -2.76 11.28 0.73
CA GLY A 94 -4.12 10.78 0.94
C GLY A 94 -4.75 11.37 2.18
N GLY A 95 -5.93 10.87 2.52
CA GLY A 95 -6.72 11.36 3.63
C GLY A 95 -6.60 10.50 4.88
N LYS A 96 -7.73 10.36 5.59
CA LYS A 96 -7.77 9.68 6.89
C LYS A 96 -7.36 8.21 6.84
N GLY A 97 -7.74 7.51 5.77
CA GLY A 97 -7.40 6.09 5.63
C GLY A 97 -5.92 5.87 5.47
N THR A 98 -5.25 6.75 4.71
CA THR A 98 -3.80 6.70 4.53
C THR A 98 -3.09 7.05 5.84
N ALA A 99 -3.55 8.08 6.54
CA ALA A 99 -2.98 8.47 7.84
C ALA A 99 -3.13 7.33 8.86
N ASP A 100 -4.27 6.65 8.86
CA ASP A 100 -4.51 5.51 9.73
C ASP A 100 -3.49 4.39 9.48
N MET A 101 -3.24 4.06 8.20
CA MET A 101 -2.27 3.02 7.86
C MET A 101 -0.86 3.42 8.31
N VAL A 102 -0.48 4.68 8.10
CA VAL A 102 0.84 5.16 8.52
C VAL A 102 1.02 5.02 10.03
N GLN A 103 0.00 5.40 10.80
CA GLN A 103 0.06 5.27 12.26
C GLN A 103 0.19 3.82 12.70
N ARG A 104 -0.59 2.92 12.10
CA ARG A 104 -0.55 1.50 12.44
C ARG A 104 0.79 0.88 12.11
N ALA A 105 1.37 1.24 10.97
CA ALA A 105 2.68 0.75 10.56
C ALA A 105 3.77 1.22 11.52
N LYS A 106 3.76 2.51 11.89
CA LYS A 106 4.72 3.05 12.85
C LYS A 106 4.60 2.37 14.21
N LYS A 107 3.37 2.12 14.65
CA LYS A 107 3.12 1.44 15.92
C LYS A 107 3.64 0.01 15.91
N ALA A 108 3.65 -0.63 14.75
CA ALA A 108 4.16 -1.99 14.57
C ALA A 108 5.66 -2.02 14.28
N ASN A 109 6.34 -0.87 14.35
CA ASN A 109 7.77 -0.73 14.06
C ASN A 109 8.12 -1.10 12.61
N ILE A 110 7.21 -0.84 11.68
CA ILE A 110 7.45 -1.06 10.25
C ILE A 110 7.92 0.26 9.65
N GLU A 111 8.94 0.20 8.83
CA GLU A 111 9.45 1.39 8.14
C GLU A 111 8.37 1.98 7.24
N VAL A 112 8.21 3.31 7.28
CA VAL A 112 7.23 4.02 6.46
C VAL A 112 7.95 5.09 5.65
N LYS A 113 7.69 5.09 4.34
CA LYS A 113 8.18 6.12 3.44
C LYS A 113 6.98 6.96 3.02
N GLU A 114 6.90 8.18 3.53
CA GLU A 114 5.81 9.09 3.19
C GLU A 114 6.22 9.96 2.00
N ILE A 115 5.43 9.90 0.94
CA ILE A 115 5.71 10.61 -0.29
C ILE A 115 4.89 11.90 -0.33
N THR A 116 5.50 13.00 -0.71
CA THR A 116 4.84 14.32 -0.80
C THR A 116 4.69 14.80 -2.28
#